data_8e20235d793165f40fc9b906325d8f74
#
_entry.id   8e20235d793165f40fc9b906325d8f74
#
_cell.length_a   1.000
_cell.length_b   1.000
_cell.length_c   1.000
_cell.angle_alpha   90.00
_cell.angle_beta   90.00
_cell.angle_gamma   90.00
#
_symmetry.space_group_name_H-M   'P 1'
#
loop_
_entity.id
_entity.type
_entity.pdbx_description
1 polymer ?
#
loop_
_entity_poly.entity_id
_entity_poly.type
_entity_poly.pdbx_seq_one_letter_code
_entity_poly.pdbx_strand_id
1 'polypeptide(L)'
;MYRHLKKYFVFIVGAFICSLFLVLAFTTDRKNDNSVNAKAEAAYNQTTTAFIGSIGETARQIGQDYNIYASVLIAQAILESNSGQSGLSQEPYFNFFGIKGTYNGNSVTKRTWEDDGTGKTYEIDQPFRSYGSLSDSLADYAALMTSSTYAGTWKSNTSSYADATQALTGTYATDSLYASKLNSIIAYYGLTAYDQAPVTQTTGSTGSLVWNRYRGSYTDAETLSIDEVWASYKNF
;
A
#
# COMPACT_ATOMS: atom_id res chain seq x y z
N MET A 1 -9.87 -19.00 -41.45
CA MET A 1 -8.81 -18.05 -41.15
C MET A 1 -9.12 -17.37 -39.81
N TYR A 2 -8.82 -18.07 -38.69
CA TYR A 2 -9.14 -17.65 -37.32
C TYR A 2 -7.92 -16.91 -36.75
N ARG A 3 -8.04 -15.62 -36.55
CA ARG A 3 -7.05 -14.82 -35.80
C ARG A 3 -7.26 -15.07 -34.32
N HIS A 4 -6.31 -15.72 -33.65
CA HIS A 4 -6.22 -15.84 -32.23
C HIS A 4 -5.90 -14.45 -31.62
N LEU A 5 -6.89 -13.81 -31.02
CA LEU A 5 -6.65 -12.74 -30.04
C LEU A 5 -6.07 -13.41 -28.79
N LYS A 6 -4.78 -13.26 -28.59
CA LYS A 6 -4.17 -13.53 -27.29
C LYS A 6 -4.67 -12.46 -26.32
N LYS A 7 -5.65 -12.81 -25.49
CA LYS A 7 -6.01 -12.05 -24.29
C LYS A 7 -4.82 -12.19 -23.36
N TYR A 8 -4.08 -11.11 -23.19
CA TYR A 8 -3.14 -10.97 -22.08
C TYR A 8 -3.94 -10.86 -20.80
N PHE A 9 -4.16 -11.96 -20.15
CA PHE A 9 -4.66 -12.02 -18.80
C PHE A 9 -3.48 -11.60 -17.92
N VAL A 10 -3.49 -10.35 -17.47
CA VAL A 10 -2.56 -9.90 -16.43
C VAL A 10 -3.06 -10.49 -15.12
N PHE A 11 -2.60 -11.71 -14.81
CA PHE A 11 -2.72 -12.25 -13.46
C PHE A 11 -1.80 -11.44 -12.57
N ILE A 12 -2.37 -10.46 -11.84
CA ILE A 12 -1.76 -10.02 -10.62
C ILE A 12 -2.09 -11.12 -9.61
N VAL A 13 -1.24 -12.13 -9.56
CA VAL A 13 -1.25 -13.07 -8.46
C VAL A 13 -0.75 -12.26 -7.27
N GLY A 14 -1.69 -11.92 -6.39
CA GLY A 14 -1.33 -11.36 -5.11
C GLY A 14 -0.24 -12.22 -4.50
N ALA A 15 0.87 -11.60 -4.14
CA ALA A 15 1.91 -12.30 -3.43
C ALA A 15 1.24 -13.02 -2.26
N PHE A 16 1.28 -14.34 -2.28
CA PHE A 16 1.09 -15.15 -1.10
C PHE A 16 2.26 -14.81 -0.19
N ILE A 17 2.19 -13.64 0.45
CA ILE A 17 2.91 -13.47 1.69
C ILE A 17 2.12 -14.34 2.65
N CYS A 18 2.54 -15.60 2.70
CA CYS A 18 2.31 -16.43 3.85
C CYS A 18 2.80 -15.56 5.02
N SER A 19 1.87 -14.79 5.62
CA SER A 19 2.08 -14.31 6.96
C SER A 19 2.19 -15.57 7.77
N LEU A 20 3.40 -16.03 7.90
CA LEU A 20 3.79 -17.01 8.88
C LEU A 20 3.49 -16.34 10.23
N PHE A 21 2.23 -16.39 10.62
CA PHE A 21 1.90 -16.39 12.02
C PHE A 21 2.59 -17.64 12.55
N LEU A 22 3.81 -17.46 12.97
CA LEU A 22 4.50 -18.41 13.79
C LEU A 22 3.70 -18.53 15.09
N VAL A 23 2.65 -19.36 15.04
CA VAL A 23 2.07 -19.92 16.25
C VAL A 23 3.12 -20.90 16.74
N LEU A 24 4.13 -20.37 17.39
CA LEU A 24 4.98 -21.15 18.29
C LEU A 24 4.10 -21.57 19.46
N ALA A 25 3.44 -22.73 19.29
CA ALA A 25 2.91 -23.47 20.40
C ALA A 25 4.09 -23.96 21.26
N PHE A 26 4.58 -23.11 22.16
CA PHE A 26 5.35 -23.54 23.31
C PHE A 26 4.43 -23.54 24.53
N THR A 27 4.02 -24.73 24.93
CA THR A 27 3.56 -25.01 26.28
C THR A 27 4.77 -24.85 27.22
N THR A 28 4.84 -23.75 27.95
CA THR A 28 5.31 -23.62 29.34
C THR A 28 5.51 -22.16 29.71
N ASP A 29 4.88 -21.74 30.82
CA ASP A 29 4.97 -20.43 31.49
C ASP A 29 4.12 -19.27 30.94
N ARG A 30 2.82 -19.35 31.21
CA ARG A 30 1.78 -18.35 30.86
C ARG A 30 2.00 -16.91 31.38
N LYS A 31 2.96 -16.63 32.22
CA LYS A 31 3.20 -15.27 32.75
C LYS A 31 4.21 -14.43 31.97
N ASN A 32 5.11 -15.06 31.20
CA ASN A 32 6.12 -14.33 30.43
C ASN A 32 5.69 -14.05 28.99
N ASP A 33 4.80 -14.86 28.41
CA ASP A 33 4.36 -14.73 27.02
C ASP A 33 3.53 -13.48 26.76
N ASN A 34 2.69 -13.07 27.70
CA ASN A 34 1.81 -11.90 27.51
C ASN A 34 2.60 -10.59 27.43
N SER A 35 3.71 -10.47 28.12
CA SER A 35 4.54 -9.24 28.12
C SER A 35 5.39 -9.12 26.84
N VAL A 36 5.88 -10.24 26.32
CA VAL A 36 6.67 -10.29 25.07
C VAL A 36 5.73 -10.06 23.88
N ASN A 37 4.58 -10.69 23.86
CA ASN A 37 3.57 -10.49 22.82
C ASN A 37 3.02 -9.06 22.81
N ALA A 38 2.72 -8.50 23.98
CA ALA A 38 2.29 -7.09 24.08
C ALA A 38 3.36 -6.09 23.61
N LYS A 39 4.65 -6.36 23.90
CA LYS A 39 5.75 -5.54 23.41
C LYS A 39 5.93 -5.64 21.89
N ALA A 40 5.84 -6.85 21.34
CA ALA A 40 5.94 -7.09 19.90
C ALA A 40 4.77 -6.43 19.15
N GLU A 41 3.55 -6.56 19.67
CA GLU A 41 2.35 -5.93 19.12
C GLU A 41 2.43 -4.39 19.19
N ALA A 42 2.88 -3.83 20.31
CA ALA A 42 3.09 -2.39 20.46
C ALA A 42 4.15 -1.87 19.49
N ALA A 43 5.26 -2.59 19.29
CA ALA A 43 6.29 -2.23 18.33
C ALA A 43 5.79 -2.30 16.89
N TYR A 44 5.03 -3.32 16.53
CA TYR A 44 4.40 -3.46 15.21
C TYR A 44 3.42 -2.31 14.93
N ASN A 45 2.54 -1.99 15.89
CA ASN A 45 1.59 -0.91 15.75
C ASN A 45 2.29 0.46 15.62
N GLN A 46 3.38 0.69 16.33
CA GLN A 46 4.17 1.92 16.21
C GLN A 46 4.80 2.03 14.82
N THR A 47 5.34 0.93 14.27
CA THR A 47 5.90 0.91 12.92
C THR A 47 4.84 1.16 11.86
N THR A 48 3.65 0.54 12.00
CA THR A 48 2.54 0.74 11.06
C THR A 48 2.04 2.19 11.11
N THR A 49 1.94 2.79 12.29
CA THR A 49 1.57 4.21 12.44
C THR A 49 2.57 5.13 11.76
N ALA A 50 3.88 4.86 11.91
CA ALA A 50 4.93 5.62 11.22
C ALA A 50 4.84 5.46 9.71
N PHE A 51 4.57 4.24 9.22
CA PHE A 51 4.37 3.98 7.80
C PHE A 51 3.14 4.73 7.25
N ILE A 52 2.01 4.72 7.96
CA ILE A 52 0.83 5.52 7.60
C ILE A 52 1.19 7.00 7.52
N GLY A 53 1.95 7.51 8.48
CA GLY A 53 2.43 8.90 8.46
C GLY A 53 3.26 9.24 7.22
N SER A 54 4.03 8.28 6.70
CA SER A 54 4.88 8.50 5.53
C SER A 54 4.12 8.48 4.20
N ILE A 55 3.01 7.71 4.10
CA ILE A 55 2.27 7.55 2.83
C ILE A 55 0.90 8.25 2.82
N GLY A 56 0.35 8.57 3.99
CA GLY A 56 -1.08 8.90 4.14
C GLY A 56 -1.53 10.11 3.34
N GLU A 57 -0.77 11.21 3.38
CA GLU A 57 -1.16 12.42 2.64
C GLU A 57 -0.96 12.26 1.13
N THR A 58 0.10 11.54 0.70
CA THR A 58 0.26 11.17 -0.70
C THR A 58 -0.91 10.30 -1.18
N ALA A 59 -1.32 9.32 -0.36
CA ALA A 59 -2.47 8.48 -0.66
C ALA A 59 -3.78 9.28 -0.70
N ARG A 60 -3.96 10.27 0.19
CA ARG A 60 -5.11 11.17 0.19
C ARG A 60 -5.23 11.91 -1.15
N GLN A 61 -4.15 12.55 -1.60
CA GLN A 61 -4.12 13.27 -2.87
C GLN A 61 -4.45 12.32 -4.04
N ILE A 62 -3.78 11.18 -4.10
CA ILE A 62 -4.01 10.16 -5.12
C ILE A 62 -5.46 9.66 -5.10
N GLY A 63 -6.03 9.44 -3.92
CA GLY A 63 -7.43 9.04 -3.78
C GLY A 63 -8.43 10.04 -4.37
N GLN A 64 -8.12 11.34 -4.30
CA GLN A 64 -8.91 12.39 -4.96
C GLN A 64 -8.71 12.39 -6.48
N ASP A 65 -7.46 12.31 -6.93
CA ASP A 65 -7.10 12.43 -8.35
C ASP A 65 -7.57 11.23 -9.18
N TYR A 66 -7.58 10.03 -8.58
CA TYR A 66 -7.89 8.77 -9.27
C TYR A 66 -9.27 8.16 -8.92
N ASN A 67 -10.11 8.88 -8.17
CA ASN A 67 -11.46 8.41 -7.81
C ASN A 67 -11.46 7.07 -7.04
N ILE A 68 -10.47 6.85 -6.18
CA ILE A 68 -10.34 5.66 -5.33
C ILE A 68 -10.29 6.05 -3.84
N TYR A 69 -10.60 5.10 -2.96
CA TYR A 69 -10.50 5.32 -1.52
C TYR A 69 -9.03 5.30 -1.08
N ALA A 70 -8.54 6.40 -0.54
CA ALA A 70 -7.21 6.48 0.05
C ALA A 70 -7.05 5.49 1.22
N SER A 71 -8.10 5.31 2.01
CA SER A 71 -8.15 4.31 3.09
C SER A 71 -7.86 2.90 2.58
N VAL A 72 -8.43 2.52 1.44
CA VAL A 72 -8.21 1.20 0.81
C VAL A 72 -6.80 1.08 0.29
N LEU A 73 -6.29 2.10 -0.40
CA LEU A 73 -4.91 2.15 -0.89
C LEU A 73 -3.90 1.99 0.26
N ILE A 74 -4.07 2.74 1.36
CA ILE A 74 -3.21 2.65 2.54
C ILE A 74 -3.30 1.25 3.17
N ALA A 75 -4.50 0.70 3.34
CA ALA A 75 -4.69 -0.62 3.92
C ALA A 75 -4.03 -1.73 3.09
N GLN A 76 -4.11 -1.65 1.75
CA GLN A 76 -3.40 -2.57 0.86
C GLN A 76 -1.89 -2.40 0.99
N ALA A 77 -1.37 -1.17 0.99
CA ALA A 77 0.06 -0.93 1.19
C ALA A 77 0.57 -1.51 2.51
N ILE A 78 -0.19 -1.37 3.60
CA ILE A 78 0.14 -1.99 4.91
C ILE A 78 0.19 -3.51 4.78
N LEU A 79 -0.85 -4.12 4.21
CA LEU A 79 -1.00 -5.57 4.12
C LEU A 79 0.07 -6.20 3.21
N GLU A 80 0.24 -5.66 2.00
CA GLU A 80 1.13 -6.23 0.97
C GLU A 80 2.61 -6.04 1.28
N SER A 81 2.96 -4.93 1.95
CA SER A 81 4.36 -4.59 2.25
C SER A 81 4.80 -4.92 3.67
N ASN A 82 3.92 -5.49 4.51
CA ASN A 82 4.14 -5.60 5.93
C ASN A 82 4.52 -4.24 6.55
N SER A 83 3.65 -3.23 6.34
CA SER A 83 3.89 -1.86 6.80
C SER A 83 5.22 -1.26 6.29
N GLY A 84 5.53 -1.50 5.03
CA GLY A 84 6.76 -1.00 4.40
C GLY A 84 8.03 -1.74 4.78
N GLN A 85 7.96 -2.88 5.47
CA GLN A 85 9.13 -3.62 5.94
C GLN A 85 9.58 -4.75 5.01
N SER A 86 8.79 -5.08 3.98
CA SER A 86 9.18 -6.14 3.03
C SER A 86 10.40 -5.71 2.21
N GLY A 87 11.22 -6.67 1.78
CA GLY A 87 12.42 -6.37 0.99
C GLY A 87 12.14 -5.71 -0.37
N LEU A 88 10.89 -5.79 -0.89
CA LEU A 88 10.47 -5.08 -2.09
C LEU A 88 10.02 -3.64 -1.79
N SER A 89 9.53 -3.38 -0.59
CA SER A 89 9.05 -2.06 -0.19
C SER A 89 10.14 -1.11 0.29
N GLN A 90 11.32 -1.63 0.57
CA GLN A 90 12.48 -0.84 1.00
C GLN A 90 13.20 -0.19 -0.19
N GLU A 91 14.03 0.83 0.10
CA GLU A 91 14.98 1.35 -0.88
C GLU A 91 15.86 0.23 -1.43
N PRO A 92 16.19 0.27 -2.72
CA PRO A 92 15.81 1.29 -3.72
C PRO A 92 14.53 0.96 -4.50
N TYR A 93 13.72 -0.02 -4.08
CA TYR A 93 12.65 -0.58 -4.90
C TYR A 93 11.28 0.07 -4.69
N PHE A 94 10.92 0.45 -3.46
CA PHE A 94 9.65 1.07 -3.06
C PHE A 94 8.37 0.37 -3.59
N ASN A 95 8.40 -0.93 -3.86
CA ASN A 95 7.25 -1.66 -4.38
C ASN A 95 6.36 -2.17 -3.23
N PHE A 96 5.43 -1.31 -2.81
CA PHE A 96 4.54 -1.61 -1.68
C PHE A 96 3.43 -2.60 -1.99
N PHE A 97 3.14 -2.85 -3.26
CA PHE A 97 1.99 -3.66 -3.69
C PHE A 97 2.40 -4.98 -4.36
N GLY A 98 3.68 -5.29 -4.42
CA GLY A 98 4.17 -6.49 -5.08
C GLY A 98 3.87 -6.53 -6.59
N ILE A 99 3.81 -5.38 -7.26
CA ILE A 99 3.46 -5.32 -8.68
C ILE A 99 4.59 -5.91 -9.52
N LYS A 100 4.24 -6.90 -10.35
CA LYS A 100 5.16 -7.58 -11.27
C LYS A 100 5.43 -6.76 -12.53
N GLY A 101 6.55 -7.04 -13.19
CA GLY A 101 6.96 -6.41 -14.44
C GLY A 101 7.99 -5.31 -14.28
N THR A 102 7.92 -4.28 -15.13
CA THR A 102 8.86 -3.16 -15.16
C THR A 102 8.11 -1.83 -15.01
N TYR A 103 8.75 -0.85 -14.38
CA TYR A 103 8.30 0.54 -14.32
C TYR A 103 9.38 1.42 -14.93
N ASN A 104 9.07 2.12 -16.02
CA ASN A 104 10.04 2.94 -16.77
C ASN A 104 11.36 2.21 -17.09
N GLY A 105 11.26 0.91 -17.40
CA GLY A 105 12.42 0.05 -17.68
C GLY A 105 13.10 -0.54 -16.44
N ASN A 106 12.70 -0.17 -15.23
CA ASN A 106 13.31 -0.63 -13.98
C ASN A 106 12.53 -1.80 -13.37
N SER A 107 13.26 -2.82 -12.95
CA SER A 107 12.71 -3.97 -12.23
C SER A 107 13.79 -4.60 -11.35
N VAL A 108 13.34 -5.40 -10.39
CA VAL A 108 14.18 -6.30 -9.61
C VAL A 108 13.65 -7.72 -9.73
N THR A 109 14.52 -8.67 -10.00
CA THR A 109 14.16 -10.09 -10.01
C THR A 109 14.16 -10.64 -8.59
N LYS A 110 13.04 -11.24 -8.20
CA LYS A 110 12.90 -11.93 -6.91
C LYS A 110 12.33 -13.31 -7.14
N ARG A 111 12.80 -14.26 -6.34
CA ARG A 111 12.20 -15.60 -6.26
C ARG A 111 10.87 -15.50 -5.51
N THR A 112 9.82 -16.07 -6.08
CA THR A 112 8.48 -16.10 -5.52
C THR A 112 7.84 -17.47 -5.72
N TRP A 113 6.84 -17.77 -4.90
CA TRP A 113 6.01 -18.95 -5.06
C TRP A 113 4.80 -18.62 -5.92
N GLU A 114 4.49 -19.48 -6.86
CA GLU A 114 3.31 -19.41 -7.71
C GLU A 114 2.51 -20.70 -7.51
N ASP A 115 1.19 -20.62 -7.76
CA ASP A 115 0.30 -21.78 -7.82
C ASP A 115 -0.04 -22.07 -9.28
N ASP A 116 -0.03 -23.32 -9.69
CA ASP A 116 -0.34 -23.75 -11.07
C ASP A 116 -1.86 -23.78 -11.36
N GLY A 117 -2.69 -23.33 -10.41
CA GLY A 117 -4.15 -23.36 -10.49
C GLY A 117 -4.76 -24.69 -10.01
N THR A 118 -3.93 -25.65 -9.62
CA THR A 118 -4.36 -26.94 -9.06
C THR A 118 -4.10 -27.08 -7.58
N GLY A 119 -3.53 -26.03 -6.95
CA GLY A 119 -3.06 -26.02 -5.57
C GLY A 119 -1.62 -26.53 -5.41
N LYS A 120 -0.90 -26.79 -6.52
CA LYS A 120 0.50 -27.15 -6.50
C LYS A 120 1.36 -25.92 -6.66
N THR A 121 2.15 -25.62 -5.63
CA THR A 121 3.06 -24.46 -5.62
C THR A 121 4.41 -24.81 -6.23
N TYR A 122 5.03 -23.83 -6.90
CA TYR A 122 6.38 -23.92 -7.42
C TYR A 122 7.10 -22.58 -7.28
N GLU A 123 8.44 -22.63 -7.18
CA GLU A 123 9.27 -21.43 -7.13
C GLU A 123 9.64 -20.97 -8.55
N ILE A 124 9.59 -19.67 -8.78
CA ILE A 124 10.00 -19.04 -10.03
C ILE A 124 10.63 -17.67 -9.76
N ASP A 125 11.60 -17.31 -10.60
CA ASP A 125 12.16 -15.95 -10.58
C ASP A 125 11.27 -15.04 -11.42
N GLN A 126 10.74 -13.97 -10.78
CA GLN A 126 9.84 -13.00 -11.41
C GLN A 126 10.41 -11.59 -11.33
N PRO A 127 10.28 -10.78 -12.39
CA PRO A 127 10.55 -9.36 -12.30
C PRO A 127 9.42 -8.66 -11.53
N PHE A 128 9.80 -7.80 -10.60
CA PHE A 128 8.93 -6.88 -9.88
C PHE A 128 9.32 -5.45 -10.23
N ARG A 129 8.34 -4.56 -10.34
CA ARG A 129 8.57 -3.13 -10.60
C ARG A 129 9.46 -2.55 -9.51
N SER A 130 10.41 -1.71 -9.94
CA SER A 130 11.28 -0.95 -9.05
C SER A 130 11.01 0.54 -9.31
N TYR A 131 10.65 1.26 -8.25
CA TYR A 131 10.27 2.65 -8.31
C TYR A 131 11.40 3.53 -7.77
N GLY A 132 11.48 4.77 -8.26
CA GLY A 132 12.47 5.74 -7.77
C GLY A 132 12.05 6.40 -6.47
N SER A 133 10.76 6.30 -6.13
CA SER A 133 10.20 6.93 -4.94
C SER A 133 8.94 6.22 -4.43
N LEU A 134 8.58 6.51 -3.20
CA LEU A 134 7.31 6.13 -2.59
C LEU A 134 6.11 6.66 -3.42
N SER A 135 6.19 7.91 -3.86
CA SER A 135 5.13 8.55 -4.64
C SER A 135 4.88 7.84 -5.98
N ASP A 136 5.95 7.42 -6.68
CA ASP A 136 5.81 6.69 -7.94
C ASP A 136 5.10 5.35 -7.75
N SER A 137 5.42 4.64 -6.66
CA SER A 137 4.77 3.37 -6.33
C SER A 137 3.26 3.53 -6.11
N LEU A 138 2.87 4.54 -5.34
CA LEU A 138 1.46 4.83 -5.06
C LEU A 138 0.72 5.30 -6.33
N ALA A 139 1.34 6.14 -7.14
CA ALA A 139 0.75 6.64 -8.39
C ALA A 139 0.58 5.53 -9.43
N ASP A 140 1.56 4.65 -9.60
CA ASP A 140 1.48 3.53 -10.51
C ASP A 140 0.42 2.51 -10.09
N TYR A 141 0.31 2.24 -8.77
CA TYR A 141 -0.80 1.45 -8.24
C TYR A 141 -2.16 2.09 -8.58
N ALA A 142 -2.31 3.39 -8.35
CA ALA A 142 -3.55 4.08 -8.65
C ALA A 142 -3.89 4.05 -10.15
N ALA A 143 -2.90 4.22 -11.01
CA ALA A 143 -3.07 4.06 -12.45
C ALA A 143 -3.55 2.65 -12.84
N LEU A 144 -3.03 1.60 -12.17
CA LEU A 144 -3.52 0.23 -12.35
C LEU A 144 -4.99 0.11 -11.96
N MET A 145 -5.42 0.74 -10.86
CA MET A 145 -6.80 0.72 -10.38
C MET A 145 -7.79 1.44 -11.31
N THR A 146 -7.33 2.26 -12.27
CA THR A 146 -8.20 2.88 -13.28
C THR A 146 -8.65 1.91 -14.37
N SER A 147 -8.09 0.71 -14.45
CA SER A 147 -8.53 -0.27 -15.45
C SER A 147 -9.95 -0.76 -15.17
N SER A 148 -10.70 -1.11 -16.23
CA SER A 148 -12.07 -1.59 -16.12
C SER A 148 -12.23 -2.84 -15.24
N THR A 149 -11.18 -3.62 -15.08
CA THR A 149 -11.14 -4.77 -14.16
C THR A 149 -11.44 -4.36 -12.72
N TYR A 150 -11.00 -3.16 -12.33
CA TYR A 150 -11.16 -2.61 -10.98
C TYR A 150 -12.28 -1.57 -10.87
N ALA A 151 -13.15 -1.45 -11.88
CA ALA A 151 -14.24 -0.47 -11.86
C ALA A 151 -15.15 -0.58 -10.64
N GLY A 152 -15.28 -1.78 -10.05
CA GLY A 152 -16.02 -2.00 -8.80
C GLY A 152 -15.37 -1.38 -7.55
N THR A 153 -14.14 -0.87 -7.64
CA THR A 153 -13.44 -0.22 -6.52
C THR A 153 -13.53 1.30 -6.53
N TRP A 154 -14.03 1.89 -7.62
CA TRP A 154 -14.06 3.35 -7.78
C TRP A 154 -15.11 3.99 -6.87
N LYS A 155 -14.78 5.13 -6.28
CA LYS A 155 -15.72 5.89 -5.43
C LYS A 155 -17.04 6.19 -6.14
N SER A 156 -17.01 6.46 -7.45
CA SER A 156 -18.21 6.70 -8.25
C SER A 156 -19.12 5.48 -8.41
N ASN A 157 -18.61 4.28 -8.19
CA ASN A 157 -19.32 3.01 -8.39
C ASN A 157 -19.64 2.28 -7.09
N THR A 158 -19.33 2.89 -5.94
CA THR A 158 -19.43 2.29 -4.60
C THR A 158 -20.14 3.26 -3.66
N SER A 159 -20.78 2.74 -2.63
CA SER A 159 -21.39 3.55 -1.55
C SER A 159 -20.42 3.77 -0.39
N SER A 160 -19.41 2.92 -0.27
CA SER A 160 -18.43 2.96 0.82
C SER A 160 -17.13 2.27 0.43
N TYR A 161 -16.07 2.47 1.25
CA TYR A 161 -14.82 1.73 1.11
C TYR A 161 -15.02 0.21 1.25
N ALA A 162 -16.05 -0.23 2.00
CA ALA A 162 -16.33 -1.65 2.19
C ALA A 162 -16.78 -2.33 0.87
N ASP A 163 -17.52 -1.61 0.02
CA ASP A 163 -17.88 -2.10 -1.31
C ASP A 163 -16.64 -2.23 -2.19
N ALA A 164 -15.73 -1.24 -2.11
CA ALA A 164 -14.47 -1.25 -2.84
C ALA A 164 -13.56 -2.42 -2.41
N THR A 165 -13.42 -2.67 -1.10
CA THR A 165 -12.63 -3.82 -0.61
C THR A 165 -13.25 -5.15 -1.01
N GLN A 166 -14.59 -5.25 -1.02
CA GLN A 166 -15.28 -6.45 -1.50
C GLN A 166 -15.01 -6.69 -2.99
N ALA A 167 -14.99 -5.65 -3.82
CA ALA A 167 -14.68 -5.76 -5.24
C ALA A 167 -13.23 -6.19 -5.51
N LEU A 168 -12.30 -5.97 -4.60
CA LEU A 168 -10.92 -6.46 -4.69
C LEU A 168 -10.82 -7.98 -4.44
N THR A 169 -11.74 -8.57 -3.69
CA THR A 169 -11.76 -10.01 -3.44
C THR A 169 -12.08 -10.76 -4.75
N GLY A 170 -11.21 -11.65 -5.16
CA GLY A 170 -11.32 -12.40 -6.40
C GLY A 170 -10.84 -11.66 -7.66
N THR A 171 -10.57 -10.33 -7.57
CA THR A 171 -10.01 -9.54 -8.68
C THR A 171 -8.54 -9.16 -8.44
N TYR A 172 -8.23 -8.67 -7.25
CA TYR A 172 -6.87 -8.32 -6.84
C TYR A 172 -6.20 -9.47 -6.08
N ALA A 173 -6.90 -10.06 -5.13
CA ALA A 173 -6.43 -11.20 -4.35
C ALA A 173 -7.44 -12.33 -4.36
N THR A 174 -6.96 -13.58 -4.41
CA THR A 174 -7.78 -14.80 -4.36
C THR A 174 -8.20 -15.19 -2.94
N ASP A 175 -7.64 -14.53 -1.93
CA ASP A 175 -7.99 -14.74 -0.52
C ASP A 175 -9.43 -14.29 -0.25
N SER A 176 -10.29 -15.22 0.13
CA SER A 176 -11.71 -14.94 0.44
C SER A 176 -11.91 -14.02 1.65
N LEU A 177 -10.89 -13.85 2.50
CA LEU A 177 -10.90 -12.96 3.66
C LEU A 177 -10.25 -11.59 3.36
N TYR A 178 -9.85 -11.34 2.11
CA TYR A 178 -9.11 -10.14 1.75
C TYR A 178 -9.83 -8.85 2.15
N ALA A 179 -11.10 -8.70 1.76
CA ALA A 179 -11.92 -7.55 2.16
C ALA A 179 -12.00 -7.38 3.68
N SER A 180 -12.20 -8.48 4.43
CA SER A 180 -12.26 -8.44 5.89
C SER A 180 -10.94 -7.97 6.52
N LYS A 181 -9.80 -8.41 5.99
CA LYS A 181 -8.47 -7.95 6.45
C LYS A 181 -8.29 -6.46 6.21
N LEU A 182 -8.60 -5.97 5.00
CA LEU A 182 -8.52 -4.54 4.68
C LEU A 182 -9.46 -3.71 5.56
N ASN A 183 -10.71 -4.13 5.72
CA ASN A 183 -11.68 -3.42 6.55
C ASN A 183 -11.24 -3.35 8.02
N SER A 184 -10.62 -4.40 8.54
CA SER A 184 -10.07 -4.41 9.90
C SER A 184 -8.92 -3.41 10.05
N ILE A 185 -8.01 -3.33 9.08
CA ILE A 185 -6.91 -2.36 9.05
C ILE A 185 -7.48 -0.92 8.98
N ILE A 186 -8.43 -0.68 8.08
CA ILE A 186 -9.06 0.64 7.89
C ILE A 186 -9.72 1.11 9.20
N ALA A 187 -10.48 0.24 9.84
CA ALA A 187 -11.16 0.56 11.08
C ALA A 187 -10.18 0.78 12.24
N TYR A 188 -9.19 -0.11 12.40
CA TYR A 188 -8.23 -0.05 13.51
C TYR A 188 -7.38 1.23 13.49
N TYR A 189 -6.93 1.65 12.30
CA TYR A 189 -6.09 2.85 12.16
C TYR A 189 -6.88 4.12 11.79
N GLY A 190 -8.20 4.06 11.69
CA GLY A 190 -9.04 5.22 11.38
C GLY A 190 -8.76 5.81 9.99
N LEU A 191 -8.42 4.97 9.00
CA LEU A 191 -7.90 5.41 7.70
C LEU A 191 -8.92 6.18 6.84
N THR A 192 -10.21 6.10 7.15
CA THR A 192 -11.27 6.87 6.44
C THR A 192 -11.06 8.38 6.52
N ALA A 193 -10.28 8.88 7.49
CA ALA A 193 -9.87 10.26 7.57
C ALA A 193 -9.10 10.74 6.31
N TYR A 194 -8.43 9.82 5.61
CA TYR A 194 -7.72 10.10 4.36
C TYR A 194 -8.62 10.10 3.12
N ASP A 195 -9.87 9.63 3.21
CA ASP A 195 -10.81 9.62 2.08
C ASP A 195 -11.42 11.00 1.80
N GLN A 196 -11.29 11.92 2.75
CA GLN A 196 -11.72 13.31 2.63
C GLN A 196 -10.59 14.19 2.09
N ALA A 197 -10.97 15.27 1.41
CA ALA A 197 -10.01 16.31 1.08
C ALA A 197 -9.30 16.83 2.34
N PRO A 198 -8.06 17.33 2.24
CA PRO A 198 -7.36 17.89 3.39
C PRO A 198 -8.24 18.95 4.08
N VAL A 199 -8.46 18.80 5.38
CA VAL A 199 -9.13 19.86 6.14
C VAL A 199 -8.14 21.03 6.21
N THR A 200 -8.45 22.12 5.56
CA THR A 200 -7.75 23.39 5.78
C THR A 200 -8.03 23.80 7.24
N GLN A 201 -7.17 23.36 8.17
CA GLN A 201 -7.25 23.89 9.52
C GLN A 201 -6.90 25.37 9.46
N THR A 202 -7.93 26.18 9.55
CA THR A 202 -7.80 27.62 9.76
C THR A 202 -7.39 27.85 11.23
N THR A 203 -6.20 27.42 11.59
CA THR A 203 -5.57 27.83 12.83
C THR A 203 -4.79 29.09 12.52
N GLY A 204 -5.44 30.25 12.68
CA GLY A 204 -4.81 31.54 12.97
C GLY A 204 -3.61 32.04 12.14
N SER A 205 -3.17 31.33 11.14
CA SER A 205 -2.11 31.74 10.20
C SER A 205 -2.73 31.91 8.82
N THR A 206 -2.61 33.10 8.26
CA THR A 206 -3.21 33.55 6.99
C THR A 206 -2.55 32.90 5.74
N GLY A 207 -1.97 31.72 5.84
CA GLY A 207 -1.33 31.00 4.73
C GLY A 207 -2.10 29.73 4.33
N SER A 208 -2.41 29.59 3.03
CA SER A 208 -2.90 28.33 2.50
C SER A 208 -1.83 27.24 2.66
N LEU A 209 -2.24 26.02 3.09
CA LEU A 209 -1.33 24.88 3.10
C LEU A 209 -0.94 24.53 1.66
N VAL A 210 0.34 24.23 1.47
CA VAL A 210 0.94 23.81 0.21
C VAL A 210 1.44 22.37 0.33
N TRP A 211 1.36 21.63 -0.75
CA TRP A 211 1.92 20.28 -0.79
C TRP A 211 3.44 20.31 -0.64
N ASN A 212 3.94 19.68 0.42
CA ASN A 212 5.36 19.56 0.68
C ASN A 212 5.89 18.20 0.20
N ARG A 213 6.53 18.23 -0.97
CA ARG A 213 7.08 17.02 -1.62
C ARG A 213 8.17 16.31 -0.82
N TYR A 214 8.82 17.02 0.12
CA TYR A 214 9.90 16.44 0.94
C TYR A 214 9.37 15.67 2.14
N ARG A 215 8.19 16.05 2.63
CA ARG A 215 7.51 15.41 3.76
C ARG A 215 6.37 14.49 3.33
N GLY A 216 5.95 14.56 2.07
CA GLY A 216 4.77 13.87 1.59
C GLY A 216 3.49 14.30 2.32
N SER A 217 3.37 15.59 2.68
CA SER A 217 2.25 16.13 3.46
C SER A 217 1.98 17.59 3.12
N TYR A 218 0.79 18.08 3.46
CA TYR A 218 0.48 19.50 3.37
C TYR A 218 1.09 20.25 4.56
N THR A 219 1.87 21.31 4.28
CA THR A 219 2.49 22.19 5.28
C THR A 219 2.23 23.65 4.91
N ASP A 220 2.50 24.57 5.84
CA ASP A 220 2.58 25.98 5.50
C ASP A 220 3.77 26.26 4.54
N ALA A 221 3.69 27.36 3.83
CA ALA A 221 4.71 27.72 2.82
C ALA A 221 6.10 27.93 3.44
N GLU A 222 6.18 28.35 4.71
CA GLU A 222 7.43 28.53 5.43
C GLU A 222 8.12 27.19 5.68
N THR A 223 7.38 26.20 6.15
CA THR A 223 7.87 24.83 6.34
C THR A 223 8.37 24.23 5.02
N LEU A 224 7.64 24.42 3.91
CA LEU A 224 8.10 23.96 2.57
C LEU A 224 9.43 24.65 2.20
N SER A 225 9.53 25.97 2.40
CA SER A 225 10.76 26.71 2.11
C SER A 225 11.97 26.23 2.92
N ILE A 226 11.76 25.90 4.19
CA ILE A 226 12.81 25.31 5.04
C ILE A 226 13.26 23.96 4.51
N ASP A 227 12.32 23.10 4.12
CA ASP A 227 12.64 21.76 3.59
C ASP A 227 13.32 21.84 2.22
N GLU A 228 12.99 22.82 1.38
CA GLU A 228 13.69 23.09 0.12
C GLU A 228 15.15 23.48 0.35
N VAL A 229 15.41 24.34 1.33
CA VAL A 229 16.76 24.72 1.75
C VAL A 229 17.53 23.49 2.25
N TRP A 230 16.95 22.68 3.13
CA TRP A 230 17.58 21.45 3.61
C TRP A 230 17.88 20.44 2.50
N ALA A 231 16.96 20.26 1.55
CA ALA A 231 17.17 19.38 0.41
C ALA A 231 18.32 19.85 -0.49
N SER A 232 18.52 21.16 -0.62
CA SER A 232 19.62 21.72 -1.40
C SER A 232 21.00 21.44 -0.79
N TYR A 233 21.10 21.32 0.54
CA TYR A 233 22.34 20.96 1.24
C TYR A 233 22.70 19.48 1.15
N LYS A 234 21.73 18.58 0.89
CA LYS A 234 21.99 17.14 0.77
C LYS A 234 22.48 16.71 -0.60
N ASN A 235 22.45 17.58 -1.60
CA ASN A 235 22.91 17.31 -2.97
C ASN A 235 24.36 17.74 -3.23
N PHE A 236 25.17 17.87 -2.17
CA PHE A 236 26.62 18.08 -2.26
C PHE A 236 27.38 16.83 -1.84
#